data_c203f28a15d2624791d87af7f55dff5c
#
_entry.id   c203f28a15d2624791d87af7f55dff5c
#
_cell.length_a   1.000
_cell.length_b   1.000
_cell.length_c   1.000
_cell.angle_alpha   90.00
_cell.angle_beta   90.00
_cell.angle_gamma   90.00
#
_symmetry.space_group_name_H-M   'P 1'
#
loop_
_entity.id
_entity.type
_entity.pdbx_description
1 polymer ?
#
loop_
_entity_poly.entity_id
_entity_poly.type
_entity_poly.pdbx_seq_one_letter_code
_entity_poly.pdbx_strand_id
1 'polypeptide(L)'
;MTRTVLIAGGGTAGHVFPAIAVADELRTLAPDLEPVFLGVADRLEARLVPDAGFRLHHIEAVSIPRRPSPRLLQVPRQLRAGVRRCTQLIEQERAVAAVTFGGYVSFPLDRAAWRAQLPLVIHEQNSIPGLTNRIAARWADRVAITFPGSAQRFRRPERCAVTGNPVRADVLALDRGDRRADARIRFGLDPDVPTLLVFGGSQGASSLNRAIVGAHTGWGETRLQIIHAAGRRGYATSASAWEKARSAGSGPRAELLDFIEDMADAYAASDVVVCRAGATSIAELTALGIPSVLVPYPHATADHQTENARALERTGGATVVEDDELDAARLIAAAKPLLDDAARYANMARASRAFGRRDAATNVARLVLGLLDREVPT
;
A
#
# COMPACT_ATOMS: atom_id res chain seq x y z
N MET A 1 12.62 -31.23 -8.05
CA MET A 1 11.44 -30.72 -8.78
C MET A 1 11.04 -29.41 -8.14
N THR A 2 10.86 -28.36 -8.91
CA THR A 2 10.42 -27.05 -8.40
C THR A 2 8.97 -27.15 -7.90
N ARG A 3 8.71 -26.70 -6.69
CA ARG A 3 7.36 -26.65 -6.08
C ARG A 3 6.76 -25.27 -6.30
N THR A 4 5.52 -25.17 -6.71
CA THR A 4 4.89 -23.88 -7.02
C THR A 4 4.05 -23.35 -5.87
N VAL A 5 4.20 -22.04 -5.57
CA VAL A 5 3.27 -21.29 -4.71
C VAL A 5 2.46 -20.35 -5.58
N LEU A 6 1.13 -20.51 -5.59
CA LEU A 6 0.24 -19.63 -6.32
C LEU A 6 -0.06 -18.36 -5.52
N ILE A 7 0.11 -17.20 -6.15
CA ILE A 7 -0.09 -15.90 -5.52
C ILE A 7 -1.17 -15.11 -6.25
N ALA A 8 -2.17 -14.60 -5.52
CA ALA A 8 -3.17 -13.71 -6.08
C ALA A 8 -3.24 -12.40 -5.29
N GLY A 9 -2.95 -11.31 -5.99
CA GLY A 9 -3.03 -9.95 -5.46
C GLY A 9 -3.14 -8.98 -6.61
N GLY A 10 -4.32 -8.40 -6.82
CA GLY A 10 -4.53 -7.59 -8.00
C GLY A 10 -5.55 -6.46 -7.82
N GLY A 11 -5.72 -5.68 -8.88
CA GLY A 11 -6.65 -4.57 -8.98
C GLY A 11 -6.11 -3.24 -8.47
N THR A 12 -5.24 -3.21 -7.48
CA THR A 12 -4.62 -1.98 -6.94
C THR A 12 -3.16 -2.21 -6.56
N ALA A 13 -2.37 -1.15 -6.56
CA ALA A 13 -0.98 -1.16 -6.10
C ALA A 13 -0.86 -1.71 -4.65
N GLY A 14 -1.86 -1.43 -3.81
CA GLY A 14 -1.91 -1.90 -2.42
C GLY A 14 -2.01 -3.41 -2.24
N HIS A 15 -2.41 -4.16 -3.27
CA HIS A 15 -2.40 -5.63 -3.26
C HIS A 15 -1.20 -6.20 -4.02
N VAL A 16 -0.80 -5.56 -5.13
CA VAL A 16 0.25 -6.07 -6.03
C VAL A 16 1.64 -5.95 -5.40
N PHE A 17 1.99 -4.78 -4.85
CA PHE A 17 3.32 -4.59 -4.26
C PHE A 17 3.59 -5.49 -3.04
N PRO A 18 2.69 -5.63 -2.07
CA PRO A 18 2.87 -6.60 -0.99
C PRO A 18 3.00 -8.06 -1.48
N ALA A 19 2.26 -8.41 -2.54
CA ALA A 19 2.35 -9.75 -3.13
C ALA A 19 3.71 -10.01 -3.78
N ILE A 20 4.26 -9.03 -4.51
CA ILE A 20 5.61 -9.11 -5.11
C ILE A 20 6.66 -9.21 -4.00
N ALA A 21 6.58 -8.38 -2.95
CA ALA A 21 7.55 -8.43 -1.85
C ALA A 21 7.57 -9.80 -1.14
N VAL A 22 6.41 -10.44 -0.96
CA VAL A 22 6.35 -11.80 -0.38
C VAL A 22 6.89 -12.84 -1.36
N ALA A 23 6.65 -12.69 -2.66
CA ALA A 23 7.18 -13.59 -3.68
C ALA A 23 8.72 -13.55 -3.73
N ASP A 24 9.32 -12.35 -3.63
CA ASP A 24 10.77 -12.17 -3.56
C ASP A 24 11.36 -12.86 -2.31
N GLU A 25 10.71 -12.72 -1.16
CA GLU A 25 11.13 -13.38 0.07
C GLU A 25 10.98 -14.90 0.00
N LEU A 26 9.90 -15.42 -0.57
CA LEU A 26 9.73 -16.86 -0.78
C LEU A 26 10.85 -17.42 -1.65
N ARG A 27 11.20 -16.76 -2.75
CA ARG A 27 12.30 -17.15 -3.65
C ARG A 27 13.66 -17.11 -2.95
N THR A 28 13.84 -16.17 -2.02
CA THR A 28 15.08 -16.05 -1.23
C THR A 28 15.19 -17.12 -0.14
N LEU A 29 14.12 -17.34 0.62
CA LEU A 29 14.13 -18.26 1.75
C LEU A 29 14.02 -19.74 1.35
N ALA A 30 13.38 -20.01 0.21
CA ALA A 30 13.18 -21.35 -0.31
C ALA A 30 13.37 -21.37 -1.83
N PRO A 31 14.61 -21.45 -2.34
CA PRO A 31 14.92 -21.39 -3.78
C PRO A 31 14.31 -22.52 -4.62
N ASP A 32 13.82 -23.57 -3.98
CA ASP A 32 13.07 -24.67 -4.62
C ASP A 32 11.58 -24.34 -4.81
N LEU A 33 11.09 -23.24 -4.23
CA LEU A 33 9.73 -22.73 -4.44
C LEU A 33 9.71 -21.70 -5.57
N GLU A 34 8.78 -21.86 -6.49
CA GLU A 34 8.53 -20.91 -7.56
C GLU A 34 7.22 -20.16 -7.32
N PRO A 35 7.26 -18.85 -7.00
CA PRO A 35 6.08 -18.02 -6.95
C PRO A 35 5.50 -17.79 -8.35
N VAL A 36 4.21 -18.10 -8.53
CA VAL A 36 3.48 -17.93 -9.79
C VAL A 36 2.21 -17.14 -9.52
N PHE A 37 2.03 -16.05 -10.24
CA PHE A 37 0.93 -15.12 -10.00
C PHE A 37 -0.31 -15.45 -10.82
N LEU A 38 -1.46 -15.09 -10.25
CA LEU A 38 -2.74 -15.01 -10.95
C LEU A 38 -3.22 -13.56 -10.96
N GLY A 39 -3.62 -13.08 -12.13
CA GLY A 39 -4.06 -11.70 -12.31
C GLY A 39 -4.96 -11.53 -13.54
N VAL A 40 -5.36 -10.31 -13.82
CA VAL A 40 -6.21 -9.94 -14.96
C VAL A 40 -5.38 -9.20 -16.01
N ALA A 41 -5.57 -9.54 -17.28
CA ALA A 41 -4.75 -9.06 -18.40
C ALA A 41 -4.65 -7.52 -18.52
N ASP A 42 -5.74 -6.80 -18.23
CA ASP A 42 -5.82 -5.35 -18.45
C ASP A 42 -5.70 -4.55 -17.15
N ARG A 43 -4.98 -5.09 -16.16
CA ARG A 43 -4.81 -4.46 -14.86
C ARG A 43 -3.36 -4.25 -14.50
N LEU A 44 -3.14 -3.59 -13.37
CA LEU A 44 -1.81 -3.18 -12.89
C LEU A 44 -0.86 -4.37 -12.75
N GLU A 45 -1.36 -5.49 -12.28
CA GLU A 45 -0.62 -6.73 -12.11
C GLU A 45 -0.07 -7.30 -13.44
N ALA A 46 -0.76 -7.07 -14.56
CA ALA A 46 -0.31 -7.54 -15.88
C ALA A 46 1.02 -6.91 -16.33
N ARG A 47 1.36 -5.74 -15.79
CA ARG A 47 2.63 -5.05 -16.01
C ARG A 47 3.62 -5.32 -14.87
N LEU A 48 3.21 -5.03 -13.63
CA LEU A 48 4.14 -5.04 -12.49
C LEU A 48 4.70 -6.42 -12.15
N VAL A 49 3.92 -7.48 -12.34
CA VAL A 49 4.36 -8.85 -12.01
C VAL A 49 5.45 -9.34 -12.97
N PRO A 50 5.28 -9.25 -14.32
CA PRO A 50 6.35 -9.57 -15.25
C PRO A 50 7.56 -8.64 -15.12
N ASP A 51 7.37 -7.34 -14.88
CA ASP A 51 8.46 -6.38 -14.64
C ASP A 51 9.32 -6.78 -13.42
N ALA A 52 8.70 -7.42 -12.41
CA ALA A 52 9.38 -7.99 -11.25
C ALA A 52 10.00 -9.39 -11.50
N GLY A 53 9.90 -9.93 -12.72
CA GLY A 53 10.48 -11.21 -13.11
C GLY A 53 9.71 -12.44 -12.63
N PHE A 54 8.39 -12.32 -12.42
CA PHE A 54 7.53 -13.44 -12.05
C PHE A 54 6.60 -13.86 -13.19
N ARG A 55 6.28 -15.15 -13.24
CA ARG A 55 5.27 -15.70 -14.15
C ARG A 55 3.87 -15.25 -13.71
N LEU A 56 3.02 -14.92 -14.69
CA LEU A 56 1.63 -14.50 -14.47
C LEU A 56 0.68 -15.33 -15.35
N HIS A 57 -0.28 -15.99 -14.73
CA HIS A 57 -1.43 -16.58 -15.40
C HIS A 57 -2.60 -15.60 -15.37
N HIS A 58 -3.22 -15.42 -16.53
CA HIS A 58 -4.43 -14.61 -16.62
C HIS A 58 -5.67 -15.42 -16.23
N ILE A 59 -6.49 -14.81 -15.38
CA ILE A 59 -7.81 -15.31 -15.00
C ILE A 59 -8.86 -14.23 -15.28
N GLU A 60 -10.11 -14.66 -15.50
CA GLU A 60 -11.21 -13.71 -15.67
C GLU A 60 -11.53 -13.01 -14.35
N ALA A 61 -11.64 -11.68 -14.41
CA ALA A 61 -12.02 -10.89 -13.26
C ALA A 61 -13.49 -11.11 -12.88
N VAL A 62 -13.74 -11.46 -11.62
CA VAL A 62 -15.10 -11.46 -11.08
C VAL A 62 -15.41 -10.09 -10.51
N SER A 63 -15.96 -9.18 -11.33
CA SER A 63 -16.34 -7.85 -10.89
C SER A 63 -17.74 -7.87 -10.27
N ILE A 64 -17.81 -7.67 -8.96
CA ILE A 64 -19.10 -7.53 -8.26
C ILE A 64 -19.54 -6.07 -8.36
N PRO A 65 -20.66 -5.76 -9.03
CA PRO A 65 -21.19 -4.41 -9.10
C PRO A 65 -21.53 -3.86 -7.72
N ARG A 66 -21.12 -2.63 -7.42
CA ARG A 66 -21.41 -1.95 -6.14
C ARG A 66 -22.87 -1.47 -6.04
N ARG A 67 -23.60 -1.43 -7.14
CA ARG A 67 -25.02 -1.06 -7.22
C ARG A 67 -25.82 -2.21 -7.81
N PRO A 68 -27.08 -2.39 -7.42
CA PRO A 68 -27.96 -3.38 -8.05
C PRO A 68 -27.98 -3.19 -9.56
N SER A 69 -27.65 -4.24 -10.31
CA SER A 69 -27.65 -4.24 -11.77
C SER A 69 -27.87 -5.67 -12.30
N PRO A 70 -28.38 -5.84 -13.54
CA PRO A 70 -28.54 -7.16 -14.15
C PRO A 70 -27.25 -7.99 -14.22
N ARG A 71 -26.09 -7.33 -14.17
CA ARG A 71 -24.76 -7.98 -14.12
C ARG A 71 -24.57 -8.84 -12.86
N LEU A 72 -25.31 -8.57 -11.77
CA LEU A 72 -25.26 -9.41 -10.56
C LEU A 72 -25.69 -10.86 -10.84
N LEU A 73 -26.58 -11.09 -11.81
CA LEU A 73 -27.01 -12.44 -12.23
C LEU A 73 -25.88 -13.24 -12.89
N GLN A 74 -24.86 -12.57 -13.43
CA GLN A 74 -23.70 -13.21 -14.07
C GLN A 74 -22.60 -13.57 -13.07
N VAL A 75 -22.56 -12.94 -11.90
CA VAL A 75 -21.52 -13.12 -10.88
C VAL A 75 -21.35 -14.59 -10.46
N PRO A 76 -22.43 -15.37 -10.19
CA PRO A 76 -22.27 -16.78 -9.81
C PRO A 76 -21.61 -17.63 -10.92
N ARG A 77 -21.92 -17.35 -12.19
CA ARG A 77 -21.34 -18.06 -13.34
C ARG A 77 -19.86 -17.68 -13.50
N GLN A 78 -19.52 -16.40 -13.46
CA GLN A 78 -18.15 -15.91 -13.53
C GLN A 78 -17.31 -16.47 -12.38
N LEU A 79 -17.85 -16.46 -11.15
CA LEU A 79 -17.18 -17.01 -9.99
C LEU A 79 -16.89 -18.52 -10.15
N ARG A 80 -17.87 -19.30 -10.64
CA ARG A 80 -17.66 -20.73 -10.91
C ARG A 80 -16.59 -20.97 -11.98
N ALA A 81 -16.58 -20.16 -13.03
CA ALA A 81 -15.55 -20.23 -14.08
C ALA A 81 -14.16 -19.90 -13.51
N GLY A 82 -14.04 -18.81 -12.74
CA GLY A 82 -12.79 -18.42 -12.07
C GLY A 82 -12.27 -19.50 -11.12
N VAL A 83 -13.14 -20.07 -10.26
CA VAL A 83 -12.76 -21.18 -9.37
C VAL A 83 -12.30 -22.41 -10.16
N ARG A 84 -13.01 -22.78 -11.24
CA ARG A 84 -12.60 -23.90 -12.11
C ARG A 84 -11.22 -23.63 -12.73
N ARG A 85 -10.99 -22.42 -13.25
CA ARG A 85 -9.68 -22.05 -13.80
C ARG A 85 -8.56 -22.13 -12.76
N CYS A 86 -8.80 -21.63 -11.54
CA CYS A 86 -7.84 -21.75 -10.45
C CYS A 86 -7.59 -23.21 -10.06
N THR A 87 -8.61 -24.08 -10.03
CA THR A 87 -8.41 -25.52 -9.77
C THR A 87 -7.51 -26.15 -10.84
N GLN A 88 -7.75 -25.86 -12.12
CA GLN A 88 -6.88 -26.33 -13.19
C GLN A 88 -5.42 -25.85 -13.05
N LEU A 89 -5.22 -24.59 -12.64
CA LEU A 89 -3.88 -24.04 -12.41
C LEU A 89 -3.20 -24.70 -11.21
N ILE A 90 -3.92 -25.01 -10.13
CA ILE A 90 -3.37 -25.76 -8.99
C ILE A 90 -2.81 -27.11 -9.47
N GLU A 91 -3.55 -27.83 -10.31
CA GLU A 91 -3.14 -29.12 -10.86
C GLU A 91 -1.99 -28.99 -11.87
N GLN A 92 -2.09 -28.07 -12.84
CA GLN A 92 -1.09 -27.83 -13.88
C GLN A 92 0.26 -27.41 -13.33
N GLU A 93 0.28 -26.50 -12.37
CA GLU A 93 1.48 -25.98 -11.72
C GLU A 93 1.95 -26.88 -10.57
N ARG A 94 1.20 -27.93 -10.21
CA ARG A 94 1.48 -28.78 -9.04
C ARG A 94 1.70 -27.93 -7.79
N ALA A 95 0.78 -26.97 -7.58
CA ALA A 95 0.92 -26.00 -6.51
C ALA A 95 0.90 -26.68 -5.14
N VAL A 96 1.80 -26.25 -4.25
CA VAL A 96 1.93 -26.77 -2.89
C VAL A 96 1.34 -25.82 -1.85
N ALA A 97 1.11 -24.55 -2.17
CA ALA A 97 0.45 -23.56 -1.33
C ALA A 97 -0.17 -22.44 -2.16
N ALA A 98 -1.06 -21.67 -1.55
CA ALA A 98 -1.60 -20.44 -2.10
C ALA A 98 -1.46 -19.29 -1.10
N VAL A 99 -1.15 -18.09 -1.62
CA VAL A 99 -1.09 -16.84 -0.86
C VAL A 99 -1.94 -15.78 -1.55
N THR A 100 -2.85 -15.14 -0.81
CA THR A 100 -3.72 -14.14 -1.41
C THR A 100 -3.72 -12.82 -0.64
N PHE A 101 -3.83 -11.72 -1.40
CA PHE A 101 -3.72 -10.35 -0.86
C PHE A 101 -5.04 -9.57 -0.98
N GLY A 102 -6.14 -10.28 -1.23
CA GLY A 102 -7.45 -9.66 -1.40
C GLY A 102 -7.72 -9.15 -2.82
N GLY A 103 -8.84 -8.45 -2.95
CA GLY A 103 -9.37 -8.07 -4.25
C GLY A 103 -10.19 -9.18 -4.91
N TYR A 104 -10.76 -8.87 -6.07
CA TYR A 104 -11.65 -9.79 -6.80
C TYR A 104 -10.91 -10.95 -7.50
N VAL A 105 -9.60 -10.86 -7.62
CA VAL A 105 -8.74 -11.91 -8.18
C VAL A 105 -8.49 -13.03 -7.17
N SER A 106 -8.44 -12.70 -5.88
CA SER A 106 -8.07 -13.64 -4.81
C SER A 106 -9.17 -14.65 -4.52
N PHE A 107 -10.43 -14.23 -4.48
CA PHE A 107 -11.54 -15.10 -4.06
C PHE A 107 -11.70 -16.42 -4.84
N PRO A 108 -11.52 -16.45 -6.19
CA PRO A 108 -11.52 -17.71 -6.93
C PRO A 108 -10.39 -18.65 -6.49
N LEU A 109 -9.19 -18.13 -6.24
CA LEU A 109 -8.06 -18.92 -5.76
C LEU A 109 -8.29 -19.41 -4.33
N ASP A 110 -8.77 -18.56 -3.41
CA ASP A 110 -9.12 -18.93 -2.04
C ASP A 110 -10.08 -20.12 -2.00
N ARG A 111 -11.11 -20.07 -2.86
CA ARG A 111 -12.12 -21.13 -2.94
C ARG A 111 -11.59 -22.42 -3.58
N ALA A 112 -10.73 -22.30 -4.60
CA ALA A 112 -10.10 -23.44 -5.25
C ALA A 112 -9.09 -24.12 -4.32
N ALA A 113 -8.23 -23.37 -3.65
CA ALA A 113 -7.25 -23.85 -2.67
C ALA A 113 -7.93 -24.64 -1.55
N TRP A 114 -9.00 -24.10 -0.96
CA TRP A 114 -9.76 -24.81 0.06
C TRP A 114 -10.35 -26.15 -0.44
N ARG A 115 -10.87 -26.19 -1.68
CA ARG A 115 -11.42 -27.44 -2.26
C ARG A 115 -10.33 -28.48 -2.53
N ALA A 116 -9.17 -28.02 -2.96
CA ALA A 116 -8.00 -28.86 -3.20
C ALA A 116 -7.24 -29.23 -1.90
N GLN A 117 -7.71 -28.77 -0.74
CA GLN A 117 -7.01 -28.91 0.55
C GLN A 117 -5.59 -28.37 0.52
N LEU A 118 -5.35 -27.36 -0.33
CA LEU A 118 -4.06 -26.69 -0.47
C LEU A 118 -3.86 -25.69 0.66
N PRO A 119 -2.69 -25.68 1.35
CA PRO A 119 -2.34 -24.68 2.34
C PRO A 119 -2.61 -23.26 1.86
N LEU A 120 -3.36 -22.48 2.62
CA LEU A 120 -3.81 -21.14 2.23
C LEU A 120 -3.45 -20.10 3.28
N VAL A 121 -2.67 -19.10 2.88
CA VAL A 121 -2.41 -17.89 3.65
C VAL A 121 -3.11 -16.70 2.99
N ILE A 122 -3.87 -15.93 3.76
CA ILE A 122 -4.48 -14.67 3.32
C ILE A 122 -3.76 -13.52 4.01
N HIS A 123 -3.41 -12.48 3.27
CA HIS A 123 -2.89 -11.24 3.83
C HIS A 123 -3.95 -10.13 3.80
N GLU A 124 -4.16 -9.47 4.94
CA GLU A 124 -5.03 -8.30 5.08
C GLU A 124 -4.21 -7.07 5.41
N GLN A 125 -4.25 -6.08 4.52
CA GLN A 125 -3.46 -4.86 4.62
C GLN A 125 -4.07 -3.83 5.57
N ASN A 126 -5.40 -3.79 5.69
CA ASN A 126 -6.13 -2.72 6.37
C ASN A 126 -6.57 -3.11 7.78
N SER A 127 -6.80 -2.09 8.60
CA SER A 127 -7.37 -2.25 9.95
C SER A 127 -8.82 -2.75 9.92
N ILE A 128 -9.58 -2.41 8.87
CA ILE A 128 -10.91 -2.99 8.62
C ILE A 128 -10.77 -3.96 7.44
N PRO A 129 -10.90 -5.27 7.68
CA PRO A 129 -10.75 -6.27 6.64
C PRO A 129 -11.80 -6.14 5.54
N GLY A 130 -11.35 -6.29 4.29
CA GLY A 130 -12.24 -6.36 3.14
C GLY A 130 -13.20 -7.55 3.22
N LEU A 131 -14.40 -7.40 2.64
CA LEU A 131 -15.43 -8.45 2.67
C LEU A 131 -14.91 -9.78 2.09
N THR A 132 -14.15 -9.71 1.01
CA THR A 132 -13.52 -10.89 0.37
C THR A 132 -12.66 -11.63 1.37
N ASN A 133 -11.71 -10.94 2.04
CA ASN A 133 -10.82 -11.54 3.01
C ASN A 133 -11.56 -12.07 4.24
N ARG A 134 -12.61 -11.37 4.71
CA ARG A 134 -13.44 -11.85 5.84
C ARG A 134 -14.17 -13.17 5.52
N ILE A 135 -14.64 -13.33 4.27
CA ILE A 135 -15.29 -14.57 3.84
C ILE A 135 -14.25 -15.67 3.65
N ALA A 136 -13.16 -15.37 2.93
CA ALA A 136 -12.13 -16.34 2.57
C ALA A 136 -11.33 -16.84 3.80
N ALA A 137 -11.17 -16.01 4.82
CA ALA A 137 -10.52 -16.40 6.09
C ALA A 137 -11.15 -17.60 6.81
N ARG A 138 -12.40 -17.97 6.45
CA ARG A 138 -13.03 -19.20 6.94
C ARG A 138 -12.31 -20.47 6.44
N TRP A 139 -11.67 -20.34 5.29
CA TRP A 139 -10.98 -21.43 4.58
C TRP A 139 -9.47 -21.39 4.79
N ALA A 140 -8.92 -20.23 5.13
CA ALA A 140 -7.49 -20.04 5.31
C ALA A 140 -6.95 -20.78 6.53
N ASP A 141 -5.73 -21.30 6.42
CA ASP A 141 -4.97 -21.89 7.53
C ASP A 141 -4.36 -20.80 8.39
N ARG A 142 -3.93 -19.69 7.77
CA ARG A 142 -3.42 -18.50 8.46
C ARG A 142 -3.93 -17.23 7.77
N VAL A 143 -4.10 -16.20 8.58
CA VAL A 143 -4.41 -14.84 8.15
C VAL A 143 -3.29 -13.91 8.64
N ALA A 144 -2.46 -13.45 7.71
CA ALA A 144 -1.46 -12.44 7.99
C ALA A 144 -2.15 -11.08 8.05
N ILE A 145 -1.96 -10.32 9.12
CA ILE A 145 -2.62 -9.02 9.32
C ILE A 145 -1.60 -7.92 9.59
N THR A 146 -1.91 -6.72 9.09
CA THR A 146 -1.07 -5.54 9.34
C THR A 146 -1.34 -4.93 10.71
N PHE A 147 -2.60 -4.75 11.05
CA PHE A 147 -3.04 -4.07 12.27
C PHE A 147 -3.56 -5.09 13.29
N PRO A 148 -3.00 -5.14 14.51
CA PRO A 148 -3.41 -6.12 15.53
C PRO A 148 -4.92 -6.13 15.81
N GLY A 149 -5.55 -4.95 15.83
CA GLY A 149 -6.99 -4.80 16.08
C GLY A 149 -7.89 -5.42 15.01
N SER A 150 -7.37 -5.71 13.81
CA SER A 150 -8.16 -6.35 12.75
C SER A 150 -8.46 -7.82 13.03
N ALA A 151 -7.68 -8.49 13.89
CA ALA A 151 -7.88 -9.90 14.26
C ALA A 151 -9.30 -10.18 14.77
N GLN A 152 -9.84 -9.29 15.62
CA GLN A 152 -11.17 -9.41 16.20
C GLN A 152 -12.31 -9.31 15.19
N ARG A 153 -12.02 -8.87 13.98
CA ARG A 153 -12.99 -8.74 12.88
C ARG A 153 -13.11 -10.02 12.04
N PHE A 154 -12.24 -11.00 12.29
CA PHE A 154 -12.28 -12.33 11.69
C PHE A 154 -13.02 -13.32 12.58
N ARG A 155 -13.65 -14.31 11.96
CA ARG A 155 -14.39 -15.35 12.70
C ARG A 155 -13.49 -16.26 13.55
N ARG A 156 -12.21 -16.39 13.15
CA ARG A 156 -11.18 -17.21 13.78
C ARG A 156 -9.94 -16.38 14.07
N PRO A 157 -10.00 -15.50 15.09
CA PRO A 157 -8.91 -14.61 15.42
C PRO A 157 -7.62 -15.36 15.79
N GLU A 158 -7.72 -16.59 16.29
CA GLU A 158 -6.58 -17.46 16.61
C GLU A 158 -5.74 -17.89 15.38
N ARG A 159 -6.29 -17.75 14.17
CA ARG A 159 -5.55 -17.97 12.92
C ARG A 159 -4.82 -16.73 12.43
N CYS A 160 -5.08 -15.57 13.05
CA CYS A 160 -4.45 -14.33 12.67
C CYS A 160 -3.04 -14.23 13.26
N ALA A 161 -2.09 -13.79 12.43
CA ALA A 161 -0.73 -13.46 12.85
C ALA A 161 -0.41 -12.02 12.43
N VAL A 162 0.12 -11.22 13.34
CA VAL A 162 0.51 -9.83 13.06
C VAL A 162 1.86 -9.84 12.36
N THR A 163 1.85 -9.71 11.04
CA THR A 163 3.05 -9.71 10.19
C THR A 163 3.50 -8.30 9.80
N GLY A 164 2.59 -7.33 9.79
CA GLY A 164 2.77 -6.07 9.09
C GLY A 164 2.35 -6.15 7.63
N ASN A 165 2.42 -5.01 6.92
CA ASN A 165 2.19 -4.97 5.48
C ASN A 165 3.54 -5.02 4.73
N PRO A 166 3.76 -5.99 3.85
CA PRO A 166 5.00 -6.10 3.09
C PRO A 166 5.32 -4.83 2.30
N VAL A 167 6.55 -4.35 2.43
CA VAL A 167 7.08 -3.15 1.78
C VAL A 167 8.04 -3.56 0.68
N ARG A 168 8.08 -2.81 -0.40
CA ARG A 168 8.96 -3.03 -1.55
C ARG A 168 10.44 -3.00 -1.15
N ALA A 169 11.24 -3.83 -1.80
CA ALA A 169 12.67 -3.97 -1.50
C ALA A 169 13.46 -2.66 -1.72
N ASP A 170 13.13 -1.88 -2.77
CA ASP A 170 13.75 -0.59 -3.07
C ASP A 170 13.55 0.44 -1.94
N VAL A 171 12.35 0.44 -1.32
CA VAL A 171 12.06 1.28 -0.16
C VAL A 171 12.76 0.79 1.10
N LEU A 172 12.80 -0.53 1.32
CA LEU A 172 13.49 -1.11 2.49
C LEU A 172 15.02 -0.93 2.45
N ALA A 173 15.60 -0.98 1.24
CA ALA A 173 17.04 -0.79 1.04
C ALA A 173 17.47 0.69 1.09
N LEU A 174 16.51 1.63 1.16
CA LEU A 174 16.79 3.05 1.13
C LEU A 174 17.53 3.52 2.39
N ASP A 175 18.77 3.98 2.22
CA ASP A 175 19.42 4.88 3.18
C ASP A 175 19.08 6.33 2.83
N ARG A 176 18.20 6.91 3.65
CA ARG A 176 17.73 8.29 3.42
C ARG A 176 18.82 9.31 3.67
N GLY A 177 19.79 9.02 4.56
CA GLY A 177 20.92 9.91 4.84
C GLY A 177 21.76 10.12 3.61
N ASP A 178 22.23 9.04 3.03
CA ASP A 178 23.12 9.05 1.87
C ASP A 178 22.43 9.55 0.60
N ARG A 179 21.15 9.20 0.40
CA ARG A 179 20.44 9.47 -0.86
C ARG A 179 19.71 10.82 -0.91
N ARG A 180 19.54 11.51 0.22
CA ARG A 180 18.69 12.70 0.36
C ARG A 180 19.08 13.84 -0.56
N ALA A 181 20.35 14.23 -0.56
CA ALA A 181 20.84 15.36 -1.37
C ALA A 181 20.65 15.09 -2.87
N ASP A 182 21.07 13.92 -3.32
CA ASP A 182 20.95 13.52 -4.72
C ASP A 182 19.48 13.40 -5.17
N ALA A 183 18.63 12.86 -4.30
CA ALA A 183 17.19 12.77 -4.58
C ALA A 183 16.55 14.15 -4.74
N ARG A 184 16.89 15.12 -3.87
CA ARG A 184 16.43 16.50 -4.00
C ARG A 184 16.89 17.13 -5.31
N ILE A 185 18.17 16.95 -5.68
CA ILE A 185 18.71 17.45 -6.96
C ILE A 185 17.96 16.85 -8.15
N ARG A 186 17.64 15.54 -8.13
CA ARG A 186 16.84 14.91 -9.20
C ARG A 186 15.44 15.51 -9.34
N PHE A 187 14.83 15.95 -8.24
CA PHE A 187 13.58 16.71 -8.28
C PHE A 187 13.79 18.21 -8.57
N GLY A 188 15.00 18.64 -8.95
CA GLY A 188 15.30 20.04 -9.22
C GLY A 188 15.27 20.93 -7.97
N LEU A 189 15.40 20.36 -6.78
CA LEU A 189 15.31 21.03 -5.49
C LEU A 189 16.71 21.31 -4.90
N ASP A 190 16.77 22.21 -3.92
CA ASP A 190 17.96 22.52 -3.16
C ASP A 190 18.29 21.35 -2.21
N PRO A 191 19.53 20.82 -2.21
CA PRO A 191 19.93 19.68 -1.37
C PRO A 191 19.80 19.93 0.13
N ASP A 192 19.90 21.20 0.58
CA ASP A 192 19.99 21.58 2.00
C ASP A 192 18.67 22.13 2.57
N VAL A 193 17.61 22.24 1.73
CA VAL A 193 16.32 22.78 2.18
C VAL A 193 15.37 21.64 2.57
N PRO A 194 14.74 21.70 3.77
CA PRO A 194 13.71 20.75 4.17
C PRO A 194 12.59 20.60 3.12
N THR A 195 12.15 19.37 2.90
CA THR A 195 11.24 19.05 1.79
C THR A 195 9.95 18.41 2.31
N LEU A 196 8.82 19.02 1.95
CA LEU A 196 7.48 18.48 2.15
C LEU A 196 7.04 17.72 0.90
N LEU A 197 6.76 16.42 1.04
CA LEU A 197 6.18 15.62 -0.03
C LEU A 197 4.66 15.53 0.16
N VAL A 198 3.90 15.86 -0.87
CA VAL A 198 2.43 15.79 -0.86
C VAL A 198 1.93 14.94 -2.02
N PHE A 199 1.16 13.88 -1.72
CA PHE A 199 0.57 13.02 -2.74
C PHE A 199 -0.75 12.37 -2.31
N GLY A 200 -1.65 12.17 -3.27
CA GLY A 200 -2.97 11.56 -3.07
C GLY A 200 -3.11 10.15 -3.64
N GLY A 201 -2.00 9.52 -4.06
CA GLY A 201 -1.99 8.27 -4.82
C GLY A 201 -2.14 8.50 -6.33
N SER A 202 -2.17 7.41 -7.13
CA SER A 202 -2.09 7.45 -8.60
C SER A 202 -3.19 8.29 -9.29
N GLN A 203 -4.35 8.43 -8.68
CA GLN A 203 -5.45 9.22 -9.22
C GLN A 203 -5.43 10.68 -8.73
N GLY A 204 -4.59 10.98 -7.74
CA GLY A 204 -4.58 12.25 -7.03
C GLY A 204 -5.69 12.37 -5.97
N ALA A 205 -5.67 13.49 -5.23
CA ALA A 205 -6.67 13.84 -4.23
C ALA A 205 -6.96 15.35 -4.32
N SER A 206 -8.15 15.71 -4.78
CA SER A 206 -8.49 17.11 -5.04
C SER A 206 -8.45 18.00 -3.78
N SER A 207 -8.76 17.47 -2.60
CA SER A 207 -8.65 18.19 -1.34
C SER A 207 -7.17 18.48 -1.00
N LEU A 208 -6.29 17.47 -1.07
CA LEU A 208 -4.85 17.65 -0.88
C LEU A 208 -4.26 18.66 -1.88
N ASN A 209 -4.61 18.52 -3.17
CA ASN A 209 -4.13 19.41 -4.22
C ASN A 209 -4.53 20.87 -3.95
N ARG A 210 -5.79 21.12 -3.55
CA ARG A 210 -6.25 22.46 -3.20
C ARG A 210 -5.58 23.01 -1.95
N ALA A 211 -5.46 22.20 -0.91
CA ALA A 211 -4.87 22.61 0.35
C ALA A 211 -3.40 23.02 0.20
N ILE A 212 -2.58 22.21 -0.51
CA ILE A 212 -1.14 22.54 -0.66
C ILE A 212 -0.92 23.78 -1.55
N VAL A 213 -1.68 23.93 -2.62
CA VAL A 213 -1.60 25.15 -3.47
C VAL A 213 -2.07 26.37 -2.70
N GLY A 214 -3.19 26.28 -1.99
CA GLY A 214 -3.70 27.38 -1.16
C GLY A 214 -2.77 27.76 0.00
N ALA A 215 -1.93 26.82 0.45
CA ALA A 215 -0.95 27.06 1.50
C ALA A 215 0.28 27.85 1.03
N HIS A 216 0.46 28.12 -0.28
CA HIS A 216 1.70 28.65 -0.85
C HIS A 216 2.27 29.86 -0.10
N THR A 217 1.44 30.86 0.19
CA THR A 217 1.88 32.10 0.87
C THR A 217 1.79 32.05 2.40
N GLY A 218 1.26 30.95 2.97
CA GLY A 218 0.95 30.88 4.41
C GLY A 218 2.06 30.32 5.28
N TRP A 219 3.20 29.91 4.74
CA TRP A 219 4.27 29.26 5.50
C TRP A 219 5.11 30.23 6.34
N GLY A 220 4.99 31.55 6.11
CA GLY A 220 5.76 32.56 6.78
C GLY A 220 7.25 32.42 6.49
N GLU A 221 8.08 32.44 7.53
CA GLU A 221 9.54 32.34 7.44
C GLU A 221 10.05 30.88 7.44
N THR A 222 9.15 29.88 7.44
CA THR A 222 9.54 28.47 7.40
C THR A 222 10.31 28.17 6.13
N ARG A 223 11.58 27.79 6.28
CA ARG A 223 12.43 27.38 5.16
C ARG A 223 12.00 25.98 4.73
N LEU A 224 11.33 25.88 3.58
CA LEU A 224 10.91 24.59 3.01
C LEU A 224 10.79 24.66 1.50
N GLN A 225 10.78 23.50 0.90
CA GLN A 225 10.42 23.27 -0.50
C GLN A 225 9.43 22.11 -0.61
N ILE A 226 8.75 21.96 -1.74
CA ILE A 226 7.60 21.07 -1.88
C ILE A 226 7.78 20.19 -3.10
N ILE A 227 7.53 18.87 -2.94
CA ILE A 227 7.24 17.94 -4.02
C ILE A 227 5.73 17.68 -3.97
N HIS A 228 5.01 18.05 -5.02
CA HIS A 228 3.56 17.85 -5.11
C HIS A 228 3.21 16.91 -6.26
N ALA A 229 2.83 15.67 -5.96
CA ALA A 229 2.27 14.75 -6.95
C ALA A 229 0.74 14.85 -6.98
N ALA A 230 0.23 15.61 -7.94
CA ALA A 230 -1.18 15.95 -8.04
C ALA A 230 -2.07 14.78 -8.52
N GLY A 231 -1.45 13.71 -9.06
CA GLY A 231 -2.14 12.64 -9.76
C GLY A 231 -2.48 13.03 -11.20
N ARG A 232 -2.50 12.06 -12.10
CA ARG A 232 -2.70 12.30 -13.55
C ARG A 232 -3.97 13.12 -13.85
N ARG A 233 -5.05 12.88 -13.08
CA ARG A 233 -6.31 13.64 -13.28
C ARG A 233 -6.27 15.05 -12.70
N GLY A 234 -5.48 15.27 -11.66
CA GLY A 234 -5.38 16.56 -10.96
C GLY A 234 -4.32 17.49 -11.51
N TYR A 235 -3.39 17.00 -12.36
CA TYR A 235 -2.20 17.71 -12.76
C TYR A 235 -2.51 19.06 -13.44
N ALA A 236 -3.29 19.07 -14.52
CA ALA A 236 -3.58 20.29 -15.27
C ALA A 236 -4.25 21.39 -14.42
N THR A 237 -5.21 20.98 -13.55
CA THR A 237 -5.88 21.90 -12.63
C THR A 237 -4.90 22.45 -11.58
N SER A 238 -4.02 21.58 -11.05
CA SER A 238 -3.01 22.00 -10.07
C SER A 238 -1.95 22.91 -10.69
N ALA A 239 -1.54 22.67 -11.94
CA ALA A 239 -0.59 23.52 -12.66
C ALA A 239 -1.09 24.96 -12.79
N SER A 240 -2.33 25.14 -13.29
CA SER A 240 -2.96 26.47 -13.38
C SER A 240 -3.13 27.13 -12.00
N ALA A 241 -3.44 26.34 -10.95
CA ALA A 241 -3.58 26.85 -9.61
C ALA A 241 -2.22 27.31 -9.02
N TRP A 242 -1.13 26.54 -9.24
CA TRP A 242 0.21 26.93 -8.84
C TRP A 242 0.72 28.19 -9.54
N GLU A 243 0.43 28.36 -10.83
CA GLU A 243 0.76 29.58 -11.58
C GLU A 243 0.11 30.82 -10.95
N LYS A 244 -1.18 30.75 -10.65
CA LYS A 244 -1.91 31.80 -9.94
C LYS A 244 -1.34 32.07 -8.55
N ALA A 245 -1.04 31.01 -7.77
CA ALA A 245 -0.52 31.17 -6.41
C ALA A 245 0.86 31.88 -6.41
N ARG A 246 1.74 31.53 -7.33
CA ARG A 246 3.05 32.18 -7.52
C ARG A 246 2.92 33.64 -7.94
N SER A 247 1.91 33.97 -8.75
CA SER A 247 1.62 35.36 -9.14
C SER A 247 1.01 36.20 -8.02
N ALA A 248 0.38 35.56 -7.05
CA ALA A 248 -0.28 36.23 -5.91
C ALA A 248 0.70 36.58 -4.77
N GLY A 249 1.85 35.92 -4.67
CA GLY A 249 2.85 36.20 -3.64
C GLY A 249 3.98 35.20 -3.58
N SER A 250 4.95 35.50 -2.72
CA SER A 250 6.13 34.64 -2.48
C SER A 250 5.77 33.44 -1.59
N GLY A 251 6.41 32.31 -1.85
CA GLY A 251 6.25 31.10 -1.05
C GLY A 251 7.35 30.09 -1.38
N PRO A 252 7.25 28.87 -0.80
CA PRO A 252 8.22 27.81 -1.05
C PRO A 252 8.33 27.45 -2.53
N ARG A 253 9.53 27.07 -2.96
CA ARG A 253 9.70 26.39 -4.25
C ARG A 253 8.87 25.12 -4.26
N ALA A 254 8.09 24.90 -5.29
CA ALA A 254 7.27 23.73 -5.44
C ALA A 254 7.52 23.08 -6.82
N GLU A 255 7.85 21.78 -6.77
CA GLU A 255 7.94 20.94 -7.95
C GLU A 255 6.63 20.15 -8.08
N LEU A 256 5.94 20.37 -9.19
CA LEU A 256 4.65 19.74 -9.48
C LEU A 256 4.83 18.56 -10.43
N LEU A 257 4.37 17.40 -10.03
CA LEU A 257 4.40 16.15 -10.80
C LEU A 257 2.98 15.63 -11.03
N ASP A 258 2.76 14.98 -12.16
CA ASP A 258 1.53 14.23 -12.42
C ASP A 258 1.54 12.88 -11.71
N PHE A 259 2.72 12.25 -11.63
CA PHE A 259 2.93 10.96 -10.98
C PHE A 259 4.39 10.83 -10.53
N ILE A 260 4.63 10.10 -9.44
CA ILE A 260 5.97 9.74 -8.96
C ILE A 260 6.23 8.29 -9.37
N GLU A 261 7.19 8.09 -10.24
CA GLU A 261 7.59 6.74 -10.66
C GLU A 261 8.50 6.08 -9.64
N ASP A 262 9.50 6.80 -9.14
CA ASP A 262 10.41 6.36 -8.08
C ASP A 262 9.98 6.95 -6.72
N MET A 263 9.16 6.19 -6.00
CA MET A 263 8.75 6.57 -4.65
C MET A 263 9.89 6.51 -3.63
N ALA A 264 10.91 5.67 -3.84
CA ALA A 264 12.06 5.61 -2.95
C ALA A 264 12.84 6.94 -3.00
N ASP A 265 13.04 7.51 -4.19
CA ASP A 265 13.63 8.84 -4.34
C ASP A 265 12.78 9.94 -3.70
N ALA A 266 11.46 9.89 -3.88
CA ALA A 266 10.58 10.88 -3.26
C ALA A 266 10.62 10.80 -1.72
N TYR A 267 10.66 9.61 -1.15
CA TYR A 267 10.85 9.42 0.29
C TYR A 267 12.25 9.82 0.76
N ALA A 268 13.29 9.58 -0.04
CA ALA A 268 14.65 10.04 0.28
C ALA A 268 14.73 11.57 0.37
N ALA A 269 14.14 12.27 -0.62
CA ALA A 269 14.12 13.73 -0.69
C ALA A 269 13.33 14.38 0.44
N SER A 270 12.29 13.72 0.97
CA SER A 270 11.30 14.31 1.88
C SER A 270 11.74 14.28 3.35
N ASP A 271 11.35 15.26 4.12
CA ASP A 271 11.42 15.28 5.59
C ASP A 271 10.06 14.95 6.19
N VAL A 272 9.01 15.57 5.71
CA VAL A 272 7.63 15.36 6.15
C VAL A 272 6.78 14.96 4.94
N VAL A 273 5.84 14.05 5.15
CA VAL A 273 4.94 13.58 4.10
C VAL A 273 3.49 13.89 4.46
N VAL A 274 2.74 14.44 3.52
CA VAL A 274 1.28 14.60 3.60
C VAL A 274 0.64 13.70 2.54
N CYS A 275 -0.14 12.71 2.96
CA CYS A 275 -0.71 11.78 1.99
C CYS A 275 -2.03 11.12 2.48
N ARG A 276 -2.67 10.36 1.59
CA ARG A 276 -3.77 9.47 1.94
C ARG A 276 -3.30 8.33 2.85
N ALA A 277 -4.20 7.84 3.72
CA ALA A 277 -3.91 6.80 4.70
C ALA A 277 -4.07 5.36 4.15
N GLY A 278 -3.57 5.12 2.94
CA GLY A 278 -3.50 3.76 2.39
C GLY A 278 -2.53 2.89 3.19
N ALA A 279 -2.87 1.62 3.39
CA ALA A 279 -2.04 0.70 4.20
C ALA A 279 -0.61 0.57 3.66
N THR A 280 -0.41 0.61 2.34
CA THR A 280 0.93 0.57 1.72
C THR A 280 1.72 1.83 2.04
N SER A 281 1.13 3.02 1.90
CA SER A 281 1.80 4.28 2.23
C SER A 281 2.19 4.33 3.71
N ILE A 282 1.29 3.91 4.61
CA ILE A 282 1.58 3.83 6.05
C ILE A 282 2.74 2.86 6.31
N ALA A 283 2.75 1.69 5.67
CA ALA A 283 3.83 0.72 5.84
C ALA A 283 5.18 1.25 5.37
N GLU A 284 5.22 1.92 4.21
CA GLU A 284 6.43 2.53 3.65
C GLU A 284 6.94 3.67 4.56
N LEU A 285 6.07 4.59 4.97
CA LEU A 285 6.40 5.70 5.86
C LEU A 285 6.95 5.21 7.20
N THR A 286 6.30 4.21 7.78
CA THR A 286 6.71 3.66 9.08
C THR A 286 7.97 2.81 8.99
N ALA A 287 8.17 2.07 7.90
CA ALA A 287 9.44 1.35 7.65
C ALA A 287 10.64 2.29 7.56
N LEU A 288 10.44 3.51 7.03
CA LEU A 288 11.46 4.56 6.92
C LEU A 288 11.50 5.50 8.14
N GLY A 289 10.47 5.47 8.99
CA GLY A 289 10.35 6.39 10.13
C GLY A 289 10.16 7.84 9.69
N ILE A 290 9.36 8.09 8.65
CA ILE A 290 9.09 9.43 8.15
C ILE A 290 7.89 10.03 8.90
N PRO A 291 8.02 11.21 9.52
CA PRO A 291 6.89 11.95 10.07
C PRO A 291 5.85 12.28 9.01
N SER A 292 4.58 12.08 9.34
CA SER A 292 3.52 12.24 8.35
C SER A 292 2.24 12.89 8.89
N VAL A 293 1.58 13.61 7.98
CA VAL A 293 0.21 14.06 8.13
C VAL A 293 -0.65 13.20 7.22
N LEU A 294 -1.52 12.40 7.81
CA LEU A 294 -2.38 11.47 7.10
C LEU A 294 -3.76 12.09 6.90
N VAL A 295 -4.23 12.08 5.65
CA VAL A 295 -5.56 12.56 5.27
C VAL A 295 -6.35 11.38 4.73
N PRO A 296 -7.18 10.71 5.55
CA PRO A 296 -7.95 9.56 5.11
C PRO A 296 -8.84 9.87 3.90
N TYR A 297 -9.00 8.89 3.00
CA TYR A 297 -9.92 9.05 1.88
C TYR A 297 -11.37 8.82 2.35
N PRO A 298 -12.27 9.82 2.25
CA PRO A 298 -13.60 9.76 2.89
C PRO A 298 -14.54 8.72 2.26
N HIS A 299 -14.24 8.26 1.04
CA HIS A 299 -15.03 7.22 0.36
C HIS A 299 -14.32 5.86 0.34
N ALA A 300 -13.37 5.65 1.25
CA ALA A 300 -12.73 4.36 1.43
C ALA A 300 -13.76 3.31 1.88
N THR A 301 -13.68 2.11 1.31
CA THR A 301 -14.63 1.03 1.63
C THR A 301 -14.62 0.75 3.14
N ALA A 302 -15.79 0.82 3.78
CA ALA A 302 -15.95 0.65 5.22
C ALA A 302 -15.04 1.58 6.06
N ASP A 303 -14.65 2.73 5.51
CA ASP A 303 -13.83 3.74 6.18
C ASP A 303 -12.49 3.22 6.72
N HIS A 304 -11.90 2.23 6.04
CA HIS A 304 -10.65 1.61 6.50
C HIS A 304 -9.48 2.57 6.58
N GLN A 305 -9.45 3.66 5.76
CA GLN A 305 -8.34 4.60 5.80
C GLN A 305 -8.32 5.45 7.08
N THR A 306 -9.46 5.84 7.60
CA THR A 306 -9.56 6.54 8.89
C THR A 306 -9.02 5.64 10.01
N GLU A 307 -9.44 4.39 10.06
CA GLU A 307 -8.94 3.45 11.06
C GLU A 307 -7.44 3.14 10.92
N ASN A 308 -6.92 3.03 9.69
CA ASN A 308 -5.48 2.90 9.43
C ASN A 308 -4.71 4.10 9.99
N ALA A 309 -5.17 5.33 9.69
CA ALA A 309 -4.54 6.57 10.14
C ALA A 309 -4.57 6.69 11.67
N ARG A 310 -5.74 6.46 12.27
CA ARG A 310 -5.92 6.55 13.72
C ARG A 310 -5.09 5.51 14.47
N ALA A 311 -4.85 4.32 13.87
CA ALA A 311 -3.97 3.32 14.48
C ALA A 311 -2.54 3.84 14.63
N LEU A 312 -2.00 4.55 13.64
CA LEU A 312 -0.66 5.15 13.70
C LEU A 312 -0.65 6.42 14.59
N GLU A 313 -1.68 7.24 14.51
CA GLU A 313 -1.82 8.46 15.33
C GLU A 313 -1.81 8.14 16.83
N ARG A 314 -2.53 7.10 17.26
CA ARG A 314 -2.55 6.67 18.69
C ARG A 314 -1.18 6.33 19.24
N THR A 315 -0.21 6.00 18.40
CA THR A 315 1.18 5.75 18.80
C THR A 315 2.05 7.01 18.74
N GLY A 316 1.52 8.14 18.29
CA GLY A 316 2.27 9.36 18.03
C GLY A 316 3.07 9.32 16.72
N GLY A 317 2.85 8.34 15.84
CA GLY A 317 3.60 8.14 14.60
C GLY A 317 3.11 8.99 13.41
N ALA A 318 1.95 9.63 13.54
CA ALA A 318 1.40 10.54 12.54
C ALA A 318 0.46 11.56 13.19
N THR A 319 0.14 12.63 12.45
CA THR A 319 -1.01 13.52 12.70
C THR A 319 -2.08 13.19 11.69
N VAL A 320 -3.36 13.15 12.11
CA VAL A 320 -4.50 12.90 11.22
C VAL A 320 -5.30 14.19 11.03
N VAL A 321 -5.63 14.47 9.78
CA VAL A 321 -6.54 15.56 9.37
C VAL A 321 -7.65 14.95 8.53
N GLU A 322 -8.89 15.14 8.93
CA GLU A 322 -10.03 14.63 8.15
C GLU A 322 -10.15 15.41 6.82
N ASP A 323 -10.61 14.72 5.76
CA ASP A 323 -10.63 15.30 4.40
C ASP A 323 -11.52 16.54 4.27
N ASP A 324 -12.61 16.60 5.00
CA ASP A 324 -13.56 17.71 5.05
C ASP A 324 -13.08 18.92 5.88
N GLU A 325 -12.12 18.68 6.81
CA GLU A 325 -11.44 19.73 7.58
C GLU A 325 -10.20 20.28 6.87
N LEU A 326 -9.77 19.63 5.77
CA LEU A 326 -8.51 19.95 5.11
C LEU A 326 -8.62 21.19 4.22
N ASP A 327 -8.06 22.28 4.69
CA ASP A 327 -7.76 23.51 3.93
C ASP A 327 -6.28 23.89 4.05
N ALA A 328 -5.92 25.06 3.52
CA ALA A 328 -4.55 25.57 3.56
C ALA A 328 -4.06 25.82 4.99
N ALA A 329 -4.90 26.40 5.84
CA ALA A 329 -4.54 26.72 7.23
C ALA A 329 -4.36 25.44 8.06
N ARG A 330 -5.27 24.47 7.90
CA ARG A 330 -5.22 23.20 8.60
C ARG A 330 -4.00 22.37 8.17
N LEU A 331 -3.65 22.36 6.88
CA LEU A 331 -2.45 21.70 6.37
C LEU A 331 -1.18 22.31 6.98
N ILE A 332 -1.07 23.64 6.97
CA ILE A 332 0.06 24.35 7.59
C ILE A 332 0.13 24.03 9.08
N ALA A 333 -0.97 24.15 9.81
CA ALA A 333 -1.02 23.88 11.25
C ALA A 333 -0.57 22.43 11.59
N ALA A 334 -0.85 21.46 10.72
CA ALA A 334 -0.44 20.08 10.94
C ALA A 334 1.02 19.80 10.55
N ALA A 335 1.52 20.37 9.44
CA ALA A 335 2.83 20.06 8.90
C ALA A 335 3.95 20.99 9.41
N LYS A 336 3.68 22.29 9.60
CA LYS A 336 4.68 23.29 10.02
C LYS A 336 5.39 22.93 11.33
N PRO A 337 4.72 22.48 12.41
CA PRO A 337 5.39 22.10 13.64
C PRO A 337 6.38 20.95 13.49
N LEU A 338 6.22 20.09 12.46
CA LEU A 338 7.16 19.00 12.16
C LEU A 338 8.39 19.49 11.40
N LEU A 339 8.31 20.65 10.77
CA LEU A 339 9.42 21.28 10.04
C LEU A 339 10.21 22.24 10.92
N ASP A 340 9.55 22.92 11.87
CA ASP A 340 10.15 23.98 12.70
C ASP A 340 10.67 23.45 14.05
N ASP A 341 10.18 22.31 14.55
CA ASP A 341 10.51 21.76 15.87
C ASP A 341 11.18 20.39 15.72
N ALA A 342 12.50 20.37 15.87
CA ALA A 342 13.31 19.14 15.77
C ALA A 342 12.91 18.06 16.79
N ALA A 343 12.43 18.45 17.98
CA ALA A 343 12.00 17.50 19.00
C ALA A 343 10.69 16.81 18.61
N ARG A 344 9.72 17.55 18.07
CA ARG A 344 8.48 17.01 17.53
C ARG A 344 8.75 16.08 16.35
N TYR A 345 9.60 16.51 15.42
CA TYR A 345 10.04 15.68 14.30
C TYR A 345 10.62 14.35 14.80
N ALA A 346 11.61 14.41 15.69
CA ALA A 346 12.32 13.23 16.20
C ALA A 346 11.38 12.29 16.97
N ASN A 347 10.44 12.82 17.75
CA ASN A 347 9.46 12.04 18.50
C ASN A 347 8.52 11.28 17.55
N MET A 348 7.96 11.96 16.54
CA MET A 348 7.07 11.34 15.57
C MET A 348 7.83 10.33 14.70
N ALA A 349 9.05 10.64 14.25
CA ALA A 349 9.88 9.74 13.47
C ALA A 349 10.18 8.44 14.23
N ARG A 350 10.47 8.53 15.52
CA ARG A 350 10.71 7.37 16.40
C ARG A 350 9.44 6.53 16.58
N ALA A 351 8.31 7.16 16.85
CA ALA A 351 7.03 6.48 17.01
C ALA A 351 6.58 5.81 15.70
N SER A 352 6.73 6.50 14.57
CA SER A 352 6.49 5.95 13.23
C SER A 352 7.34 4.70 12.97
N ARG A 353 8.65 4.79 13.23
CA ARG A 353 9.58 3.64 13.06
C ARG A 353 9.26 2.47 13.98
N ALA A 354 8.85 2.74 15.22
CA ALA A 354 8.48 1.69 16.19
C ALA A 354 7.18 0.97 15.78
N PHE A 355 6.28 1.64 15.07
CA PHE A 355 5.08 1.03 14.51
C PHE A 355 5.41 0.16 13.29
N GLY A 356 6.39 0.54 12.47
CA GLY A 356 6.77 -0.11 11.22
C GLY A 356 7.29 -1.53 11.41
N ARG A 357 7.01 -2.39 10.44
CA ARG A 357 7.52 -3.77 10.38
C ARG A 357 8.26 -3.99 9.07
N ARG A 358 9.57 -3.82 9.13
CA ARG A 358 10.45 -4.00 7.96
C ARG A 358 10.54 -5.46 7.50
N ASP A 359 10.29 -6.40 8.41
CA ASP A 359 10.32 -7.85 8.22
C ASP A 359 8.97 -8.44 7.79
N ALA A 360 8.00 -7.60 7.41
CA ALA A 360 6.64 -8.05 7.11
C ALA A 360 6.59 -9.11 5.98
N ALA A 361 7.35 -8.92 4.89
CA ALA A 361 7.40 -9.88 3.79
C ALA A 361 7.97 -11.23 4.25
N THR A 362 9.07 -11.20 5.00
CA THR A 362 9.71 -12.39 5.60
C THR A 362 8.74 -13.11 6.54
N ASN A 363 7.99 -12.37 7.37
CA ASN A 363 7.03 -12.97 8.30
C ASN A 363 5.86 -13.66 7.55
N VAL A 364 5.35 -13.06 6.46
CA VAL A 364 4.33 -13.72 5.64
C VAL A 364 4.91 -14.97 4.95
N ALA A 365 6.11 -14.87 4.38
CA ALA A 365 6.78 -16.03 3.75
C ALA A 365 6.99 -17.18 4.74
N ARG A 366 7.42 -16.88 5.97
CA ARG A 366 7.56 -17.89 7.04
C ARG A 366 6.24 -18.57 7.44
N LEU A 367 5.11 -17.85 7.40
CA LEU A 367 3.80 -18.48 7.62
C LEU A 367 3.49 -19.52 6.53
N VAL A 368 3.85 -19.24 5.27
CA VAL A 368 3.68 -20.19 4.16
C VAL A 368 4.57 -21.41 4.37
N LEU A 369 5.87 -21.19 4.61
CA LEU A 369 6.84 -22.26 4.81
C LEU A 369 6.47 -23.14 6.00
N GLY A 370 6.06 -22.56 7.12
CA GLY A 370 5.63 -23.32 8.32
C GLY A 370 4.35 -24.14 8.11
N LEU A 371 3.56 -23.90 7.08
CA LEU A 371 2.47 -24.78 6.69
C LEU A 371 2.97 -25.96 5.85
N LEU A 372 3.96 -25.71 4.96
CA LEU A 372 4.56 -26.75 4.12
C LEU A 372 5.36 -27.78 4.94
N ASP A 373 6.05 -27.34 6.00
CA ASP A 373 6.84 -28.22 6.87
C ASP A 373 5.96 -29.17 7.70
N ARG A 374 4.69 -28.83 7.93
CA ARG A 374 3.74 -29.67 8.67
C ARG A 374 3.12 -30.79 7.84
N GLU A 375 3.23 -30.70 6.52
CA GLU A 375 2.66 -31.67 5.57
C GLU A 375 3.66 -32.77 5.16
N VAL A 376 4.91 -32.72 5.64
CA VAL A 376 5.86 -33.84 5.45
C VAL A 376 5.66 -34.81 6.62
N PRO A 377 4.89 -35.91 6.45
CA PRO A 377 4.87 -36.98 7.44
C PRO A 377 6.26 -37.61 7.44
N THR A 378 6.87 -37.68 8.62
CA THR A 378 8.08 -38.47 8.85
C THR A 378 7.87 -39.95 8.55
#